data_ddbc907aa225983d8a5c65a9d0196666
#
_entry.id   ddbc907aa225983d8a5c65a9d0196666
#
_cell.length_a   1.000
_cell.length_b   1.000
_cell.length_c   1.000
_cell.angle_alpha   90.00
_cell.angle_beta   90.00
_cell.angle_gamma   90.00
#
_symmetry.space_group_name_H-M   'P 1'
#
loop_
_entity.id
_entity.type
_entity.pdbx_description
1 polymer ?
#
loop_
_entity_poly.entity_id
_entity_poly.type
_entity_poly.pdbx_seq_one_letter_code
_entity_poly.pdbx_strand_id
1 'polypeptide(L)'
;AMATGIGKTRLMGACMYYLYKTKGYRHFFILAPGNTIYEKLRKESNPNHPKYIFKGLEAEMGRPKVYDGENYDSYPVRYEQMSLQFEKSSEIELFIFNIGKIFNSKTDSQFSFHKFKETLGMSFAEVLSSFDDLVICMDEAHRYYAPASMKAINFLKPVLGLEFTATPKSANNVIYAYDLARGAVEGYLKTPVV
;
A
#
# COMPACT_ATOMS: atom_id res chain seq x y z
N ALA A 1 10.11 -8.11 9.88
CA ALA A 1 9.02 -8.87 10.50
C ALA A 1 8.60 -8.20 11.81
N MET A 2 7.30 -8.09 12.08
CA MET A 2 6.80 -7.46 13.31
C MET A 2 5.56 -8.19 13.80
N ALA A 3 5.48 -8.45 15.10
CA ALA A 3 4.31 -9.06 15.72
C ALA A 3 3.03 -8.22 15.53
N THR A 4 1.87 -8.85 15.70
CA THR A 4 0.58 -8.17 15.58
C THR A 4 0.40 -7.18 16.75
N GLY A 5 -0.17 -6.01 16.50
CA GLY A 5 -0.43 -4.99 17.52
C GLY A 5 0.70 -4.00 17.82
N ILE A 6 1.91 -4.20 17.30
CA ILE A 6 3.10 -3.37 17.58
C ILE A 6 3.20 -2.11 16.70
N GLY A 7 2.18 -1.79 15.92
CA GLY A 7 2.20 -0.58 15.10
C GLY A 7 2.72 -0.75 13.68
N LYS A 8 2.53 -1.92 13.04
CA LYS A 8 2.89 -2.15 11.62
C LYS A 8 2.42 -1.05 10.69
N THR A 9 1.16 -0.60 10.83
CA THR A 9 0.59 0.48 10.01
C THR A 9 1.36 1.79 10.18
N ARG A 10 1.82 2.07 11.41
CA ARG A 10 2.61 3.27 11.71
C ARG A 10 3.99 3.19 11.07
N LEU A 11 4.64 2.02 11.17
CA LEU A 11 5.91 1.78 10.49
C LEU A 11 5.76 1.89 8.97
N MET A 12 4.66 1.40 8.41
CA MET A 12 4.35 1.55 6.98
C MET A 12 4.33 3.03 6.57
N GLY A 13 3.63 3.88 7.34
CA GLY A 13 3.63 5.33 7.13
C GLY A 13 5.03 5.95 7.20
N ALA A 14 5.82 5.55 8.19
CA ALA A 14 7.20 6.02 8.33
C ALA A 14 8.11 5.59 7.16
N CYS A 15 7.95 4.37 6.65
CA CYS A 15 8.68 3.89 5.48
C CYS A 15 8.30 4.67 4.21
N MET A 16 7.00 4.93 4.01
CA MET A 16 6.54 5.75 2.87
C MET A 16 7.11 7.18 2.97
N TYR A 17 7.07 7.79 4.16
CA TYR A 17 7.68 9.09 4.39
C TYR A 17 9.18 9.09 4.09
N TYR A 18 9.92 8.08 4.57
CA TYR A 18 11.35 7.96 4.31
C TYR A 18 11.65 7.89 2.81
N LEU A 19 10.90 7.08 2.07
CA LEU A 19 11.07 6.96 0.61
C LEU A 19 10.71 8.25 -0.14
N TYR A 20 9.66 8.92 0.31
CA TYR A 20 9.31 10.25 -0.21
C TYR A 20 10.45 11.25 -0.03
N LYS A 21 11.03 11.34 1.17
CA LYS A 21 12.10 12.29 1.49
C LYS A 21 13.42 11.96 0.81
N THR A 22 13.79 10.67 0.72
CA THR A 22 15.13 10.26 0.26
C THR A 22 15.19 9.93 -1.22
N LYS A 23 14.08 9.49 -1.81
CA LYS A 23 13.99 9.05 -3.21
C LYS A 23 13.03 9.90 -4.06
N GLY A 24 12.23 10.75 -3.43
CA GLY A 24 11.20 11.53 -4.12
C GLY A 24 10.02 10.69 -4.60
N TYR A 25 9.84 9.46 -4.09
CA TYR A 25 8.72 8.60 -4.48
C TYR A 25 7.39 9.16 -3.97
N ARG A 26 6.36 9.12 -4.79
CA ARG A 26 5.07 9.76 -4.52
C ARG A 26 3.88 8.83 -4.67
N HIS A 27 4.01 7.73 -5.40
CA HIS A 27 2.94 6.78 -5.65
C HIS A 27 3.09 5.55 -4.75
N PHE A 28 2.19 5.43 -3.78
CA PHE A 28 2.21 4.34 -2.80
C PHE A 28 0.94 3.51 -2.89
N PHE A 29 1.08 2.21 -3.11
CA PHE A 29 -0.02 1.28 -3.21
C PHE A 29 -0.04 0.36 -2.00
N ILE A 30 -1.08 0.49 -1.15
CA ILE A 30 -1.26 -0.36 0.03
C ILE A 30 -2.20 -1.51 -0.32
N LEU A 31 -1.70 -2.71 -0.12
CA LEU A 31 -2.44 -3.94 -0.35
C LEU A 31 -2.92 -4.53 0.97
N ALA A 32 -4.25 -4.66 1.10
CA ALA A 32 -4.90 -5.27 2.25
C ALA A 32 -5.32 -6.71 1.96
N PRO A 33 -5.15 -7.66 2.91
CA PRO A 33 -5.46 -9.08 2.69
C PRO A 33 -6.96 -9.41 2.78
N GLY A 34 -7.78 -8.47 3.21
CA GLY A 34 -9.22 -8.67 3.38
C GLY A 34 -9.96 -7.38 3.75
N ASN A 35 -11.30 -7.43 3.74
CA ASN A 35 -12.13 -6.23 3.92
C ASN A 35 -11.92 -5.54 5.27
N THR A 36 -11.79 -6.28 6.37
CA THR A 36 -11.59 -5.70 7.71
C THR A 36 -10.32 -4.85 7.78
N ILE A 37 -9.22 -5.35 7.22
CA ILE A 37 -7.94 -4.62 7.21
C ILE A 37 -8.02 -3.46 6.20
N TYR A 38 -8.67 -3.67 5.08
CA TYR A 38 -8.91 -2.62 4.08
C TYR A 38 -9.66 -1.42 4.69
N GLU A 39 -10.80 -1.67 5.35
CA GLU A 39 -11.59 -0.61 6.00
C GLU A 39 -10.81 0.10 7.12
N LYS A 40 -10.00 -0.65 7.87
CA LYS A 40 -9.10 -0.06 8.87
C LYS A 40 -8.10 0.89 8.22
N LEU A 41 -7.41 0.46 7.16
CA LEU A 41 -6.41 1.26 6.45
C LEU A 41 -7.03 2.51 5.82
N ARG A 42 -8.22 2.41 5.23
CA ARG A 42 -8.98 3.56 4.74
C ARG A 42 -9.23 4.60 5.84
N LYS A 43 -9.74 4.15 7.00
CA LYS A 43 -10.00 5.03 8.15
C LYS A 43 -8.71 5.66 8.67
N GLU A 44 -7.66 4.87 8.84
CA GLU A 44 -6.37 5.35 9.33
C GLU A 44 -5.61 6.23 8.31
N SER A 45 -6.03 6.27 7.05
CA SER A 45 -5.52 7.19 6.02
C SER A 45 -6.24 8.54 6.02
N ASN A 46 -7.31 8.71 6.79
CA ASN A 46 -7.97 10.00 6.97
C ASN A 46 -7.19 10.86 7.99
N PRO A 47 -6.76 12.09 7.62
CA PRO A 47 -6.01 12.98 8.52
C PRO A 47 -6.72 13.30 9.86
N ASN A 48 -8.05 13.24 9.88
CA ASN A 48 -8.83 13.49 11.09
C ASN A 48 -8.95 12.27 12.03
N HIS A 49 -8.45 11.10 11.59
CA HIS A 49 -8.51 9.90 12.40
C HIS A 49 -7.44 9.90 13.50
N PRO A 50 -7.75 9.52 14.76
CA PRO A 50 -6.78 9.52 15.86
C PRO A 50 -5.52 8.69 15.58
N LYS A 51 -5.67 7.62 14.77
CA LYS A 51 -4.59 6.73 14.34
C LYS A 51 -4.14 7.00 12.91
N TYR A 52 -4.17 8.26 12.47
CA TYR A 52 -3.73 8.63 11.14
C TYR A 52 -2.33 8.09 10.83
N ILE A 53 -2.19 7.41 9.70
CA ILE A 53 -0.96 6.69 9.33
C ILE A 53 0.28 7.60 9.27
N PHE A 54 0.11 8.88 8.91
CA PHE A 54 1.17 9.88 8.82
C PHE A 54 1.15 10.90 9.96
N LYS A 55 0.50 10.58 11.07
CA LYS A 55 0.39 11.51 12.21
C LYS A 55 1.76 11.97 12.71
N GLY A 56 1.96 13.29 12.75
CA GLY A 56 3.22 13.94 13.11
C GLY A 56 4.18 14.13 11.94
N LEU A 57 3.78 13.75 10.71
CA LEU A 57 4.55 13.93 9.47
C LEU A 57 3.87 14.90 8.50
N GLU A 58 2.70 15.42 8.86
CA GLU A 58 1.82 16.20 7.98
C GLU A 58 2.46 17.51 7.52
N ALA A 59 3.26 18.13 8.39
CA ALA A 59 3.95 19.38 8.07
C ALA A 59 4.94 19.23 6.90
N GLU A 60 5.51 18.03 6.73
CA GLU A 60 6.52 17.78 5.72
C GLU A 60 5.99 17.03 4.48
N MET A 61 4.98 16.19 4.64
CA MET A 61 4.38 15.40 3.56
C MET A 61 3.19 16.08 2.90
N GLY A 62 2.59 17.07 3.55
CA GLY A 62 1.26 17.53 3.19
C GLY A 62 0.19 16.47 3.50
N ARG A 63 -0.93 16.56 2.79
CA ARG A 63 -2.03 15.59 2.89
C ARG A 63 -2.06 14.74 1.62
N PRO A 64 -1.68 13.47 1.68
CA PRO A 64 -1.76 12.57 0.52
C PRO A 64 -3.17 12.51 -0.05
N LYS A 65 -3.29 12.47 -1.36
CA LYS A 65 -4.54 12.13 -2.04
C LYS A 65 -4.76 10.62 -1.89
N VAL A 66 -5.95 10.24 -1.46
CA VAL A 66 -6.29 8.83 -1.23
C VAL A 66 -7.26 8.36 -2.29
N TYR A 67 -6.87 7.30 -3.00
CA TYR A 67 -7.70 6.58 -3.95
C TYR A 67 -7.92 5.16 -3.46
N ASP A 68 -9.14 4.70 -3.50
CA ASP A 68 -9.52 3.39 -3.00
C ASP A 68 -10.53 2.68 -3.93
N GLY A 69 -11.02 1.53 -3.53
CA GLY A 69 -11.96 0.75 -4.34
C GLY A 69 -13.31 1.41 -4.60
N GLU A 70 -13.61 2.56 -4.00
CA GLU A 70 -14.86 3.30 -4.19
C GLU A 70 -14.69 4.53 -5.08
N ASN A 71 -13.50 5.15 -5.09
CA ASN A 71 -13.26 6.41 -5.79
C ASN A 71 -12.17 6.35 -6.86
N TYR A 72 -11.53 5.21 -7.11
CA TYR A 72 -10.44 5.11 -8.10
C TYR A 72 -10.86 5.48 -9.53
N ASP A 73 -12.17 5.37 -9.85
CA ASP A 73 -12.71 5.76 -11.15
C ASP A 73 -12.62 7.28 -11.40
N SER A 74 -12.49 8.07 -10.33
CA SER A 74 -12.31 9.52 -10.38
C SER A 74 -10.84 9.95 -10.47
N TYR A 75 -9.91 9.00 -10.61
CA TYR A 75 -8.50 9.33 -10.77
C TYR A 75 -8.29 10.19 -12.02
N PRO A 76 -7.71 11.38 -11.90
CA PRO A 76 -7.45 12.23 -13.04
C PRO A 76 -6.29 11.63 -13.85
N VAL A 77 -6.59 10.89 -14.91
CA VAL A 77 -5.55 10.50 -15.88
C VAL A 77 -5.09 11.77 -16.56
N ARG A 78 -3.92 12.21 -16.20
CA ARG A 78 -3.27 13.29 -16.90
C ARG A 78 -2.73 12.72 -18.20
N TYR A 79 -3.33 13.08 -19.32
CA TYR A 79 -2.81 12.79 -20.66
C TYR A 79 -1.36 13.27 -20.86
N GLU A 80 -0.89 14.08 -19.96
CA GLU A 80 0.44 14.63 -19.81
C GLU A 80 1.52 13.60 -19.48
N GLN A 81 1.16 12.43 -18.97
CA GLN A 81 2.12 11.34 -18.77
C GLN A 81 2.67 10.75 -20.08
N MET A 82 2.05 11.08 -21.21
CA MET A 82 2.54 10.71 -22.55
C MET A 82 3.49 11.73 -23.18
N SER A 83 3.64 12.92 -22.61
CA SER A 83 4.55 13.95 -23.10
C SER A 83 5.74 14.16 -22.17
N LEU A 84 6.95 14.12 -22.71
CA LEU A 84 8.26 14.06 -22.06
C LEU A 84 8.67 15.30 -21.20
N GLN A 85 7.76 16.18 -20.79
CA GLN A 85 8.09 17.46 -20.14
C GLN A 85 7.09 17.90 -19.07
N PHE A 86 6.80 17.08 -18.05
CA PHE A 86 5.90 17.58 -17.01
C PHE A 86 6.50 17.51 -15.59
N GLU A 87 6.29 18.60 -14.86
CA GLU A 87 6.54 18.69 -13.43
C GLU A 87 5.80 17.55 -12.73
N LYS A 88 6.54 16.62 -12.12
CA LYS A 88 5.98 15.57 -11.29
C LYS A 88 5.06 16.23 -10.27
N SER A 89 3.82 15.76 -10.14
CA SER A 89 2.92 16.23 -9.11
C SER A 89 3.66 16.32 -7.80
N SER A 90 3.58 17.46 -7.11
CA SER A 90 4.22 17.64 -5.81
C SER A 90 3.53 16.83 -4.71
N GLU A 91 2.34 16.31 -4.99
CA GLU A 91 1.48 15.62 -4.03
C GLU A 91 1.76 14.13 -4.00
N ILE A 92 1.66 13.55 -2.80
CA ILE A 92 1.74 12.10 -2.59
C ILE A 92 0.37 11.51 -2.90
N GLU A 93 0.35 10.40 -3.61
CA GLU A 93 -0.85 9.65 -3.94
C GLU A 93 -0.80 8.28 -3.27
N LEU A 94 -1.86 7.97 -2.54
CA LEU A 94 -2.00 6.74 -1.77
C LEU A 94 -3.15 5.92 -2.33
N PHE A 95 -2.85 4.75 -2.84
CA PHE A 95 -3.83 3.81 -3.40
C PHE A 95 -4.05 2.68 -2.40
N ILE A 96 -5.29 2.46 -1.95
CA ILE A 96 -5.62 1.44 -0.94
C ILE A 96 -6.59 0.43 -1.53
N PHE A 97 -6.18 -0.82 -1.64
CA PHE A 97 -7.00 -1.86 -2.25
C PHE A 97 -6.95 -3.19 -1.48
N ASN A 98 -8.06 -3.89 -1.53
CA ASN A 98 -8.12 -5.29 -1.12
C ASN A 98 -7.63 -6.17 -2.27
N ILE A 99 -6.80 -7.17 -1.98
CA ILE A 99 -6.30 -8.13 -2.97
C ILE A 99 -7.42 -8.80 -3.76
N GLY A 100 -8.56 -9.09 -3.13
CA GLY A 100 -9.72 -9.68 -3.79
C GLY A 100 -10.36 -8.80 -4.86
N LYS A 101 -10.09 -7.49 -4.88
CA LYS A 101 -10.54 -6.58 -5.95
C LYS A 101 -9.56 -6.52 -7.12
N ILE A 102 -8.30 -6.88 -6.89
CA ILE A 102 -7.25 -6.91 -7.91
C ILE A 102 -7.20 -8.27 -8.59
N PHE A 103 -7.46 -9.32 -7.83
CA PHE A 103 -7.36 -10.69 -8.26
C PHE A 103 -8.46 -11.59 -7.66
N ASN A 104 -9.12 -12.41 -8.49
CA ASN A 104 -10.02 -13.48 -8.08
C ASN A 104 -9.67 -14.77 -8.85
N SER A 105 -9.40 -15.81 -8.11
CA SER A 105 -9.04 -17.11 -8.68
C SER A 105 -10.21 -17.88 -9.33
N LYS A 106 -11.46 -17.42 -9.14
CA LYS A 106 -12.65 -18.22 -9.48
C LYS A 106 -13.32 -17.83 -10.80
N THR A 107 -12.98 -16.71 -11.38
CA THR A 107 -13.56 -16.28 -12.66
C THR A 107 -12.49 -15.57 -13.48
N ASP A 108 -12.26 -16.02 -14.70
CA ASP A 108 -11.55 -15.29 -15.75
C ASP A 108 -12.25 -13.96 -16.15
N SER A 109 -13.33 -13.62 -15.46
CA SER A 109 -13.99 -12.33 -15.65
C SER A 109 -13.08 -11.23 -15.15
N GLN A 110 -12.61 -10.43 -16.06
CA GLN A 110 -11.77 -9.26 -15.80
C GLN A 110 -12.40 -8.42 -14.69
N PHE A 111 -11.65 -8.27 -13.57
CA PHE A 111 -12.06 -7.35 -12.51
C PHE A 111 -12.21 -5.94 -13.04
N SER A 112 -13.03 -5.15 -12.37
CA SER A 112 -13.17 -3.73 -12.66
C SER A 112 -11.83 -3.01 -12.69
N PHE A 113 -10.87 -3.45 -11.88
CA PHE A 113 -9.49 -2.96 -11.82
C PHE A 113 -8.70 -3.14 -13.13
N HIS A 114 -8.95 -4.23 -13.87
CA HIS A 114 -8.34 -4.53 -15.17
C HIS A 114 -9.24 -4.20 -16.35
N LYS A 115 -10.49 -3.76 -16.11
CA LYS A 115 -11.37 -3.34 -17.19
C LYS A 115 -11.00 -1.96 -17.68
N PHE A 116 -11.08 -1.78 -18.98
CA PHE A 116 -11.00 -0.47 -19.61
C PHE A 116 -12.07 0.45 -19.02
N LYS A 117 -11.69 1.65 -18.67
CA LYS A 117 -12.57 2.69 -18.18
C LYS A 117 -12.53 3.87 -19.16
N GLU A 118 -13.67 4.24 -19.70
CA GLU A 118 -13.78 5.38 -20.65
C GLU A 118 -13.26 6.68 -20.03
N THR A 119 -13.55 6.90 -18.73
CA THR A 119 -13.08 8.07 -17.98
C THR A 119 -11.55 8.13 -17.83
N LEU A 120 -10.88 6.98 -17.87
CA LEU A 120 -9.43 6.87 -17.72
C LEU A 120 -8.72 6.66 -19.06
N GLY A 121 -9.42 6.29 -20.12
CA GLY A 121 -8.83 5.91 -21.40
C GLY A 121 -8.05 4.60 -21.39
N MET A 122 -7.98 3.92 -20.23
CA MET A 122 -7.28 2.65 -20.01
C MET A 122 -7.83 1.96 -18.76
N SER A 123 -7.32 0.78 -18.41
CA SER A 123 -7.62 0.16 -17.11
C SER A 123 -6.86 0.85 -15.98
N PHE A 124 -7.39 0.80 -14.76
CA PHE A 124 -6.69 1.38 -13.62
C PHE A 124 -5.37 0.64 -13.30
N ALA A 125 -5.29 -0.64 -13.60
CA ALA A 125 -4.06 -1.41 -13.50
C ALA A 125 -2.96 -0.88 -14.44
N GLU A 126 -3.34 -0.47 -15.66
CA GLU A 126 -2.41 0.15 -16.62
C GLU A 126 -1.97 1.53 -16.14
N VAL A 127 -2.87 2.33 -15.56
CA VAL A 127 -2.52 3.62 -14.93
C VAL A 127 -1.43 3.40 -13.88
N LEU A 128 -1.63 2.47 -12.94
CA LEU A 128 -0.65 2.20 -11.89
C LEU A 128 0.68 1.66 -12.45
N SER A 129 0.62 0.80 -13.47
CA SER A 129 1.82 0.23 -14.10
C SER A 129 2.64 1.25 -14.91
N SER A 130 2.08 2.44 -15.17
CA SER A 130 2.78 3.52 -15.87
C SER A 130 3.63 4.41 -14.95
N PHE A 131 3.46 4.29 -13.61
CA PHE A 131 4.28 5.06 -12.68
C PHE A 131 5.70 4.48 -12.57
N ASP A 132 6.69 5.34 -12.69
CA ASP A 132 8.11 5.00 -12.55
C ASP A 132 8.59 4.91 -11.09
N ASP A 133 7.76 5.30 -10.13
CA ASP A 133 8.05 5.37 -8.70
C ASP A 133 7.01 4.65 -7.83
N LEU A 134 6.25 3.70 -8.40
CA LEU A 134 5.23 2.96 -7.66
C LEU A 134 5.87 2.05 -6.60
N VAL A 135 5.54 2.30 -5.32
CA VAL A 135 5.92 1.45 -4.19
C VAL A 135 4.72 0.66 -3.70
N ILE A 136 4.83 -0.65 -3.62
CA ILE A 136 3.78 -1.49 -3.04
C ILE A 136 4.09 -1.81 -1.58
N CYS A 137 3.14 -1.50 -0.69
CA CYS A 137 3.18 -1.84 0.73
C CYS A 137 2.17 -2.97 1.00
N MET A 138 2.64 -4.14 1.37
CA MET A 138 1.82 -5.34 1.58
C MET A 138 1.63 -5.60 3.07
N ASP A 139 0.41 -5.33 3.59
CA ASP A 139 0.08 -5.71 4.98
C ASP A 139 -0.29 -7.20 5.03
N GLU A 140 0.22 -7.91 6.06
CA GLU A 140 0.15 -9.38 6.20
C GLU A 140 0.64 -10.11 4.94
N ALA A 141 1.82 -9.76 4.46
CA ALA A 141 2.40 -10.17 3.18
C ALA A 141 2.40 -11.69 2.94
N HIS A 142 2.42 -12.51 4.01
CA HIS A 142 2.34 -13.97 3.89
C HIS A 142 1.10 -14.47 3.12
N ARG A 143 0.07 -13.64 2.96
CA ARG A 143 -1.17 -13.98 2.24
C ARG A 143 -1.10 -13.80 0.71
N TYR A 144 -0.04 -13.17 0.20
CA TYR A 144 0.06 -12.82 -1.22
C TYR A 144 0.98 -13.71 -2.05
N TYR A 145 1.62 -14.70 -1.45
CA TYR A 145 2.60 -15.55 -2.16
C TYR A 145 1.99 -16.60 -3.12
N ALA A 146 0.67 -16.68 -3.25
CA ALA A 146 0.05 -17.49 -4.30
C ALA A 146 0.50 -16.97 -5.67
N PRO A 147 0.84 -17.88 -6.64
CA PRO A 147 1.38 -17.49 -7.94
C PRO A 147 0.53 -16.45 -8.66
N ALA A 148 -0.77 -16.56 -8.55
CA ALA A 148 -1.70 -15.65 -9.18
C ALA A 148 -1.71 -14.25 -8.54
N SER A 149 -1.62 -14.15 -7.21
CA SER A 149 -1.48 -12.86 -6.52
C SER A 149 -0.16 -12.19 -6.88
N MET A 150 0.93 -12.96 -6.92
CA MET A 150 2.24 -12.44 -7.32
C MET A 150 2.24 -11.96 -8.78
N LYS A 151 1.56 -12.67 -9.68
CA LYS A 151 1.40 -12.24 -11.08
C LYS A 151 0.67 -10.90 -11.17
N ALA A 152 -0.40 -10.70 -10.40
CA ALA A 152 -1.15 -9.45 -10.37
C ALA A 152 -0.31 -8.29 -9.79
N ILE A 153 0.46 -8.54 -8.73
CA ILE A 153 1.38 -7.55 -8.14
C ILE A 153 2.48 -7.17 -9.13
N ASN A 154 3.10 -8.17 -9.78
CA ASN A 154 4.16 -7.94 -10.75
C ASN A 154 3.68 -7.21 -12.01
N PHE A 155 2.40 -7.35 -12.38
CA PHE A 155 1.79 -6.60 -13.49
C PHE A 155 1.87 -5.08 -13.25
N LEU A 156 1.77 -4.64 -12.02
CA LEU A 156 1.85 -3.22 -11.65
C LEU A 156 3.28 -2.65 -11.75
N LYS A 157 4.29 -3.48 -12.00
CA LYS A 157 5.70 -3.10 -12.18
C LYS A 157 6.24 -2.19 -11.07
N PRO A 158 6.04 -2.53 -9.78
CA PRO A 158 6.52 -1.67 -8.71
C PRO A 158 8.04 -1.55 -8.71
N VAL A 159 8.55 -0.36 -8.41
CA VAL A 159 10.00 -0.13 -8.22
C VAL A 159 10.50 -0.75 -6.90
N LEU A 160 9.60 -0.90 -5.93
CA LEU A 160 9.89 -1.47 -4.62
C LEU A 160 8.65 -2.12 -4.01
N GLY A 161 8.83 -3.30 -3.41
CA GLY A 161 7.83 -3.97 -2.57
C GLY A 161 8.27 -3.97 -1.11
N LEU A 162 7.43 -3.48 -0.21
CA LEU A 162 7.61 -3.51 1.25
C LEU A 162 6.63 -4.49 1.87
N GLU A 163 7.15 -5.50 2.55
CA GLU A 163 6.36 -6.53 3.21
C GLU A 163 6.26 -6.28 4.72
N PHE A 164 5.04 -6.14 5.20
CA PHE A 164 4.73 -6.00 6.62
C PHE A 164 4.04 -7.28 7.11
N THR A 165 4.75 -8.13 7.82
CA THR A 165 4.23 -9.42 8.29
C THR A 165 4.84 -9.81 9.62
N ALA A 166 4.09 -10.57 10.42
CA ALA A 166 4.63 -11.22 11.63
C ALA A 166 5.39 -12.50 11.28
N THR A 167 5.05 -13.15 10.16
CA THR A 167 5.57 -14.43 9.72
C THR A 167 6.16 -14.33 8.31
N PRO A 168 7.42 -13.89 8.18
CA PRO A 168 8.08 -13.84 6.87
C PRO A 168 8.25 -15.25 6.32
N LYS A 169 8.04 -15.43 5.02
CA LYS A 169 8.18 -16.72 4.34
C LYS A 169 9.64 -17.14 4.18
N SER A 170 10.54 -16.16 4.11
CA SER A 170 11.98 -16.35 4.01
C SER A 170 12.70 -15.39 4.94
N ALA A 171 13.82 -15.83 5.52
CA ALA A 171 14.71 -14.94 6.28
C ALA A 171 15.47 -13.96 5.38
N ASN A 172 15.50 -14.21 4.08
CA ASN A 172 16.17 -13.33 3.12
C ASN A 172 15.44 -12.00 3.00
N ASN A 173 16.21 -10.91 2.98
CA ASN A 173 15.70 -9.54 2.85
C ASN A 173 14.85 -9.04 4.03
N VAL A 174 14.90 -9.68 5.21
CA VAL A 174 14.30 -9.14 6.43
C VAL A 174 15.17 -8.01 6.95
N ILE A 175 14.79 -6.76 6.68
CA ILE A 175 15.55 -5.57 7.09
C ILE A 175 15.29 -5.18 8.56
N TYR A 176 14.17 -5.62 9.14
CA TYR A 176 13.81 -5.36 10.52
C TYR A 176 12.94 -6.48 11.09
N ALA A 177 13.28 -6.94 12.29
CA ALA A 177 12.50 -7.92 13.05
C ALA A 177 12.24 -7.42 14.47
N TYR A 178 10.98 -7.47 14.88
CA TYR A 178 10.55 -7.16 16.24
C TYR A 178 9.50 -8.20 16.66
N ASP A 179 9.96 -9.16 17.44
CA ASP A 179 9.14 -10.31 17.82
C ASP A 179 8.21 -10.04 19.02
N LEU A 180 7.37 -11.01 19.31
CA LEU A 180 6.40 -10.94 20.40
C LEU A 180 7.08 -10.88 21.77
N ALA A 181 8.15 -11.66 21.96
CA ALA A 181 8.87 -11.74 23.23
C ALA A 181 9.49 -10.39 23.58
N ARG A 182 10.16 -9.77 22.63
CA ARG A 182 10.73 -8.43 22.78
C ARG A 182 9.64 -7.38 23.07
N GLY A 183 8.51 -7.43 22.36
CA GLY A 183 7.39 -6.52 22.57
C GLY A 183 6.74 -6.67 23.95
N ALA A 184 6.70 -7.87 24.49
CA ALA A 184 6.21 -8.13 25.85
C ALA A 184 7.18 -7.61 26.93
N VAL A 185 8.48 -7.85 26.76
CA VAL A 185 9.53 -7.38 27.69
C VAL A 185 9.60 -5.86 27.73
N GLU A 186 9.48 -5.20 26.57
CA GLU A 186 9.53 -3.74 26.46
C GLU A 186 8.17 -3.07 26.80
N GLY A 187 7.14 -3.84 27.17
CA GLY A 187 5.84 -3.32 27.62
C GLY A 187 4.93 -2.78 26.49
N TYR A 188 5.27 -3.02 25.23
CA TYR A 188 4.44 -2.59 24.08
C TYR A 188 3.28 -3.54 23.78
N LEU A 189 3.29 -4.74 24.33
CA LEU A 189 2.23 -5.73 24.17
C LEU A 189 1.63 -6.05 25.55
N LYS A 190 0.32 -6.25 25.55
CA LYS A 190 -0.35 -6.82 26.73
C LYS A 190 0.18 -8.23 26.97
N THR A 191 0.65 -8.50 28.15
CA THR A 191 0.98 -9.86 28.58
C THR A 191 -0.28 -10.72 28.48
N PRO A 192 -0.22 -11.90 27.85
CA PRO A 192 -1.35 -12.82 27.90
C PRO A 192 -1.64 -13.14 29.38
N VAL A 193 -2.86 -12.86 29.82
CA VAL A 193 -3.34 -13.36 31.11
C VAL A 193 -3.72 -14.81 30.85
N VAL A 194 -2.97 -15.72 31.45
CA VAL A 194 -3.26 -17.18 31.47
C VAL A 194 -4.35 -17.45 32.49
#